data_4f153306778dbeaf08ef7238c08e3a05
#
_entry.id   4f153306778dbeaf08ef7238c08e3a05
#
_cell.length_a   1.000
_cell.length_b   1.000
_cell.length_c   1.000
_cell.angle_alpha   90.00
_cell.angle_beta   90.00
_cell.angle_gamma   90.00
#
_symmetry.space_group_name_H-M   'P 1'
#
loop_
_entity.id
_entity.type
_entity.pdbx_description
1 polymer ?
#
loop_
_entity_poly.entity_id
_entity_poly.type
_entity_poly.pdbx_seq_one_letter_code
_entity_poly.pdbx_strand_id
1 'polypeptide(L)'
;MSRYKVLIDSSVWIEYLKTGGIVKLDRLIEEDLACINELILTELAPALMLKNETDILEGLQAIAMIPLNIDWEIVRDYQLMNLKNGINKVGIPDLIILQQVIDEKITLFSFDNHFKLMQRQLKFDLISE
;
A
#
# COMPACT_ATOMS: atom_id res chain seq x y z
N MET A 1 -17.86 -7.71 9.38
CA MET A 1 -17.12 -6.45 9.43
C MET A 1 -15.63 -6.75 9.20
N SER A 2 -15.02 -6.02 8.30
CA SER A 2 -13.60 -6.22 8.01
C SER A 2 -12.73 -5.75 9.18
N ARG A 3 -11.69 -6.53 9.51
CA ARG A 3 -10.66 -6.14 10.48
C ARG A 3 -9.69 -5.12 9.86
N TYR A 4 -9.62 -5.11 8.52
CA TYR A 4 -8.67 -4.30 7.78
C TYR A 4 -9.28 -2.93 7.50
N LYS A 5 -8.57 -1.87 7.83
CA LYS A 5 -9.06 -0.51 7.61
C LYS A 5 -8.15 0.29 6.71
N VAL A 6 -6.84 0.19 6.89
CA VAL A 6 -5.87 1.00 6.16
C VAL A 6 -4.71 0.13 5.70
N LEU A 7 -4.53 0.06 4.38
CA LEU A 7 -3.37 -0.58 3.78
C LEU A 7 -2.23 0.43 3.71
N ILE A 8 -1.09 0.09 4.29
CA ILE A 8 0.07 0.98 4.35
C ILE A 8 1.03 0.62 3.22
N ASP A 9 1.18 1.53 2.25
CA ASP A 9 2.08 1.35 1.13
C ASP A 9 3.55 1.37 1.56
N SER A 10 4.42 0.73 0.76
CA SER A 10 5.86 0.68 1.04
C SER A 10 6.49 2.06 1.18
N SER A 11 6.02 3.06 0.44
CA SER A 11 6.52 4.44 0.53
C SER A 11 6.41 5.01 1.94
N VAL A 12 5.32 4.69 2.65
CA VAL A 12 5.11 5.14 4.04
C VAL A 12 6.02 4.37 5.00
N TRP A 13 6.11 3.05 4.83
CA TRP A 13 6.98 2.23 5.66
C TRP A 13 8.45 2.63 5.52
N ILE A 14 8.90 2.89 4.29
CA ILE A 14 10.28 3.30 4.03
C ILE A 14 10.60 4.60 4.78
N GLU A 15 9.72 5.58 4.70
CA GLU A 15 9.91 6.85 5.41
C GLU A 15 9.88 6.65 6.93
N TYR A 16 8.92 5.86 7.42
CA TYR A 16 8.78 5.56 8.84
C TYR A 16 10.01 4.86 9.43
N LEU A 17 10.55 3.89 8.70
CA LEU A 17 11.74 3.14 9.14
C LEU A 17 13.02 3.97 9.08
N LYS A 18 13.04 5.01 8.25
CA LYS A 18 14.18 5.94 8.17
C LYS A 18 14.17 6.97 9.29
N THR A 19 13.04 7.63 9.48
CA THR A 19 12.95 8.82 10.34
C THR A 19 12.11 8.61 11.59
N GLY A 20 11.23 7.62 11.58
CA GLY A 20 10.21 7.49 12.62
C GLY A 20 9.26 8.67 12.61
N GLY A 21 8.47 8.83 13.65
CA GLY A 21 7.69 10.04 13.86
C GLY A 21 6.50 10.27 12.93
N ILE A 22 6.00 9.24 12.25
CA ILE A 22 4.74 9.35 11.54
C ILE A 22 3.63 9.02 12.51
N VAL A 23 3.12 10.06 13.19
CA VAL A 23 2.12 9.92 14.27
C VAL A 23 0.88 9.17 13.79
N LYS A 24 0.43 9.45 12.59
CA LYS A 24 -0.74 8.80 12.02
C LYS A 24 -0.53 7.28 11.88
N LEU A 25 0.66 6.86 11.45
CA LEU A 25 0.99 5.44 11.33
C LEU A 25 1.08 4.78 12.70
N ASP A 26 1.74 5.43 13.66
CA ASP A 26 1.81 4.92 15.03
C ASP A 26 0.41 4.66 15.60
N ARG A 27 -0.50 5.59 15.39
CA ARG A 27 -1.88 5.48 15.86
C ARG A 27 -2.62 4.33 15.19
N LEU A 28 -2.45 4.17 13.88
CA LEU A 28 -3.06 3.07 13.13
C LEU A 28 -2.56 1.70 13.63
N ILE A 29 -1.28 1.60 13.93
CA ILE A 29 -0.69 0.37 14.47
C ILE A 29 -1.25 0.09 15.87
N GLU A 30 -1.27 1.09 16.75
CA GLU A 30 -1.78 0.96 18.11
C GLU A 30 -3.26 0.54 18.14
N GLU A 31 -4.05 1.04 17.21
CA GLU A 31 -5.47 0.75 17.12
C GLU A 31 -5.79 -0.52 16.32
N ASP A 32 -4.76 -1.24 15.88
CA ASP A 32 -4.89 -2.47 15.08
C ASP A 32 -5.67 -2.24 13.76
N LEU A 33 -5.48 -1.08 13.15
CA LEU A 33 -6.12 -0.71 11.89
C LEU A 33 -5.20 -0.80 10.68
N ALA A 34 -3.88 -0.93 10.91
CA ALA A 34 -2.91 -1.07 9.83
C ALA A 34 -2.95 -2.49 9.27
N CYS A 35 -2.85 -2.61 7.96
CA CYS A 35 -2.71 -3.91 7.30
C CYS A 35 -1.64 -3.85 6.21
N ILE A 36 -1.21 -5.02 5.78
CA ILE A 36 -0.15 -5.20 4.79
C ILE A 36 -0.57 -6.33 3.85
N ASN A 37 0.08 -6.42 2.69
CA ASN A 37 -0.09 -7.56 1.79
C ASN A 37 1.29 -8.10 1.41
N GLU A 38 1.29 -9.26 0.75
CA GLU A 38 2.53 -9.93 0.35
C GLU A 38 3.36 -9.09 -0.64
N LEU A 39 2.71 -8.30 -1.47
CA LEU A 39 3.41 -7.45 -2.43
C LEU A 39 4.24 -6.38 -1.71
N ILE A 40 3.62 -5.68 -0.77
CA ILE A 40 4.29 -4.63 0.00
C ILE A 40 5.40 -5.24 0.87
N LEU A 41 5.12 -6.37 1.52
CA LEU A 41 6.11 -7.08 2.32
C LEU A 41 7.32 -7.49 1.45
N THR A 42 7.06 -7.96 0.24
CA THR A 42 8.12 -8.37 -0.69
C THR A 42 8.96 -7.19 -1.15
N GLU A 43 8.38 -6.01 -1.25
CA GLU A 43 9.14 -4.80 -1.55
C GLU A 43 10.08 -4.39 -0.41
N LEU A 44 9.66 -4.61 0.84
CA LEU A 44 10.40 -4.18 2.03
C LEU A 44 11.39 -5.22 2.56
N ALA A 45 11.02 -6.49 2.52
CA ALA A 45 11.76 -7.55 3.21
C ALA A 45 13.22 -7.71 2.74
N PRO A 46 13.54 -7.68 1.44
CA PRO A 46 14.94 -7.91 1.02
C PRO A 46 15.93 -6.92 1.61
N ALA A 47 15.59 -5.64 1.67
CA ALA A 47 16.47 -4.62 2.24
C ALA A 47 16.65 -4.81 3.75
N LEU A 48 15.58 -5.19 4.44
CA LEU A 48 15.63 -5.48 5.88
C LEU A 48 16.47 -6.71 6.16
N MET A 49 16.33 -7.74 5.36
CA MET A 49 17.13 -8.97 5.47
C MET A 49 18.61 -8.69 5.24
N LEU A 50 18.93 -7.87 4.24
CA LEU A 50 20.31 -7.50 3.93
C LEU A 50 20.98 -6.77 5.10
N LYS A 51 20.21 -5.93 5.80
CA LYS A 51 20.70 -5.16 6.96
C LYS A 51 20.58 -5.92 8.28
N ASN A 52 20.15 -7.18 8.25
CA ASN A 52 19.90 -8.00 9.43
C ASN A 52 18.93 -7.37 10.44
N GLU A 53 17.95 -6.62 9.94
CA GLU A 53 16.93 -5.99 10.78
C GLU A 53 15.75 -6.94 10.97
N THR A 54 16.02 -8.07 11.64
CA THR A 54 15.04 -9.16 11.84
C THR A 54 13.87 -8.75 12.72
N ASP A 55 14.11 -7.91 13.72
CA ASP A 55 13.04 -7.45 14.63
C ASP A 55 12.01 -6.62 13.89
N ILE A 56 12.47 -5.76 12.98
CA ILE A 56 11.57 -4.94 12.15
C ILE A 56 10.77 -5.83 11.21
N LEU A 57 11.44 -6.79 10.58
CA LEU A 57 10.77 -7.73 9.67
C LEU A 57 9.71 -8.55 10.40
N GLU A 58 10.02 -9.06 11.59
CA GLU A 58 9.04 -9.78 12.42
C GLU A 58 7.85 -8.89 12.78
N GLY A 59 8.12 -7.62 13.10
CA GLY A 59 7.06 -6.65 13.38
C GLY A 59 6.12 -6.44 12.20
N LEU A 60 6.67 -6.33 10.99
CA LEU A 60 5.87 -6.19 9.77
C LEU A 60 5.04 -7.45 9.49
N GLN A 61 5.62 -8.62 9.74
CA GLN A 61 4.92 -9.90 9.55
C GLN A 61 3.81 -10.11 10.57
N ALA A 62 3.87 -9.42 11.70
CA ALA A 62 2.83 -9.48 12.74
C ALA A 62 1.62 -8.58 12.42
N ILE A 63 1.75 -7.66 11.47
CA ILE A 63 0.65 -6.80 11.04
C ILE A 63 -0.37 -7.63 10.25
N ALA A 64 -1.64 -7.29 10.36
CA ALA A 64 -2.71 -8.01 9.69
C ALA A 64 -2.46 -8.09 8.17
N MET A 65 -2.36 -9.30 7.66
CA MET A 65 -2.09 -9.59 6.25
C MET A 65 -3.39 -9.77 5.50
N ILE A 66 -3.60 -8.99 4.43
CA ILE A 66 -4.76 -9.22 3.55
C ILE A 66 -4.33 -10.02 2.32
N PRO A 67 -5.04 -11.12 2.04
CA PRO A 67 -4.73 -11.92 0.85
C PRO A 67 -4.96 -11.13 -0.44
N LEU A 68 -4.04 -11.26 -1.39
CA LEU A 68 -4.19 -10.65 -2.71
C LEU A 68 -5.02 -11.56 -3.62
N ASN A 69 -6.07 -10.99 -4.21
CA ASN A 69 -6.88 -11.65 -5.23
C ASN A 69 -6.74 -10.83 -6.51
N ILE A 70 -5.67 -11.10 -7.25
CA ILE A 70 -5.30 -10.30 -8.41
C ILE A 70 -6.21 -10.66 -9.60
N ASP A 71 -6.91 -9.66 -10.13
CA ASP A 71 -7.65 -9.76 -11.37
C ASP A 71 -6.86 -9.03 -12.46
N TRP A 72 -6.16 -9.79 -13.28
CA TRP A 72 -5.27 -9.21 -14.30
C TRP A 72 -6.02 -8.37 -15.33
N GLU A 73 -7.25 -8.72 -15.64
CA GLU A 73 -8.06 -7.93 -16.57
C GLU A 73 -8.36 -6.54 -15.98
N ILE A 74 -8.74 -6.47 -14.73
CA ILE A 74 -8.97 -5.20 -14.03
C ILE A 74 -7.68 -4.38 -13.96
N VAL A 75 -6.56 -5.02 -13.64
CA VAL A 75 -5.26 -4.35 -13.60
C VAL A 75 -4.92 -3.74 -14.96
N ARG A 76 -5.16 -4.48 -16.05
CA ARG A 76 -4.95 -3.94 -17.40
C ARG A 76 -5.90 -2.79 -17.71
N ASP A 77 -7.15 -2.86 -17.27
CA ASP A 77 -8.13 -1.80 -17.47
C ASP A 77 -7.71 -0.52 -16.76
N TYR A 78 -7.22 -0.62 -15.55
CA TYR A 78 -6.71 0.54 -14.81
C TYR A 78 -5.53 1.18 -15.52
N GLN A 79 -4.61 0.38 -16.05
CA GLN A 79 -3.47 0.92 -16.78
C GLN A 79 -3.92 1.59 -18.10
N LEU A 80 -4.86 1.00 -18.79
CA LEU A 80 -5.42 1.62 -20.01
C LEU A 80 -6.04 2.96 -19.68
N MET A 81 -6.79 3.04 -18.59
CA MET A 81 -7.40 4.27 -18.12
C MET A 81 -6.34 5.34 -17.81
N ASN A 82 -5.25 4.94 -17.15
CA ASN A 82 -4.13 5.83 -16.88
C ASN A 82 -3.55 6.40 -18.17
N LEU A 83 -3.26 5.53 -19.14
CA LEU A 83 -2.67 5.95 -20.41
C LEU A 83 -3.59 6.89 -21.18
N LYS A 84 -4.90 6.66 -21.16
CA LYS A 84 -5.87 7.54 -21.81
C LYS A 84 -5.95 8.92 -21.16
N ASN A 85 -5.61 9.02 -19.89
CA ASN A 85 -5.67 10.26 -19.12
C ASN A 85 -4.30 10.90 -18.87
N GLY A 86 -3.27 10.45 -19.58
CA GLY A 86 -1.94 11.04 -19.49
C GLY A 86 -1.18 10.71 -18.20
N ILE A 87 -1.63 9.70 -17.47
CA ILE A 87 -0.93 9.23 -16.26
C ILE A 87 0.03 8.13 -16.69
N ASN A 88 1.31 8.47 -16.73
CA ASN A 88 2.36 7.58 -17.23
C ASN A 88 3.24 7.06 -16.09
N LYS A 89 3.95 5.97 -16.37
CA LYS A 89 4.97 5.41 -15.47
C LYS A 89 4.40 4.83 -14.18
N VAL A 90 3.12 4.44 -14.17
CA VAL A 90 2.55 3.69 -13.04
C VAL A 90 2.95 2.24 -13.20
N GLY A 91 3.61 1.69 -12.19
CA GLY A 91 4.06 0.29 -12.20
C GLY A 91 2.91 -0.67 -11.91
N ILE A 92 3.08 -1.90 -12.36
CA ILE A 92 2.11 -2.97 -12.11
C ILE A 92 1.83 -3.17 -10.60
N PRO A 93 2.85 -3.13 -9.71
CA PRO A 93 2.59 -3.25 -8.28
C PRO A 93 1.59 -2.23 -7.74
N ASP A 94 1.67 -0.99 -8.18
CA ASP A 94 0.74 0.06 -7.74
C ASP A 94 -0.69 -0.22 -8.20
N LEU A 95 -0.85 -0.80 -9.38
CA LEU A 95 -2.17 -1.16 -9.90
C LEU A 95 -2.79 -2.34 -9.13
N ILE A 96 -1.96 -3.28 -8.71
CA ILE A 96 -2.40 -4.40 -7.87
C ILE A 96 -2.87 -3.88 -6.51
N ILE A 97 -2.11 -2.96 -5.91
CA ILE A 97 -2.50 -2.31 -4.66
C ILE A 97 -3.82 -1.56 -4.82
N LEU A 98 -3.95 -0.81 -5.91
CA LEU A 98 -5.17 -0.06 -6.20
C LEU A 98 -6.38 -0.97 -6.33
N GLN A 99 -6.23 -2.08 -7.05
CA GLN A 99 -7.31 -3.06 -7.19
C GLN A 99 -7.74 -3.59 -5.83
N GLN A 100 -6.79 -3.97 -4.98
CA GLN A 100 -7.10 -4.49 -3.65
C GLN A 100 -7.85 -3.46 -2.79
N VAL A 101 -7.38 -2.23 -2.80
CA VAL A 101 -8.01 -1.14 -2.01
C VAL A 101 -9.45 -0.91 -2.45
N ILE A 102 -9.70 -0.92 -3.74
CA ILE A 102 -11.04 -0.72 -4.28
C ILE A 102 -11.94 -1.93 -3.98
N ASP A 103 -11.45 -3.14 -4.21
CA ASP A 103 -12.22 -4.37 -4.01
C ASP A 103 -12.57 -4.57 -2.53
N GLU A 104 -11.63 -4.33 -1.63
CA GLU A 104 -11.82 -4.50 -0.19
C GLU A 104 -12.50 -3.30 0.46
N LYS A 105 -12.66 -2.21 -0.27
CA LYS A 105 -13.27 -0.95 0.23
C LYS A 105 -12.56 -0.44 1.48
N ILE A 106 -11.23 -0.46 1.44
CA ILE A 106 -10.39 0.03 2.53
C ILE A 106 -9.66 1.30 2.11
N THR A 107 -9.04 1.96 3.07
CA THR A 107 -8.25 3.18 2.82
C THR A 107 -6.81 2.80 2.49
N LEU A 108 -6.21 3.50 1.55
CA LEU A 108 -4.78 3.40 1.25
C LEU A 108 -4.04 4.55 1.93
N PHE A 109 -2.91 4.24 2.57
CA PHE A 109 -1.98 5.26 3.08
C PHE A 109 -0.71 5.18 2.23
N SER A 110 -0.46 6.20 1.42
CA SER A 110 0.70 6.23 0.51
C SER A 110 1.20 7.65 0.32
N PHE A 111 2.52 7.78 0.15
CA PHE A 111 3.16 9.04 -0.23
C PHE A 111 3.43 9.13 -1.72
N ASP A 112 3.11 8.08 -2.49
CA ASP A 112 3.32 8.06 -3.93
C ASP A 112 2.27 8.92 -4.63
N ASN A 113 2.73 9.90 -5.39
CA ASN A 113 1.86 10.85 -6.09
C ASN A 113 0.98 10.20 -7.16
N HIS A 114 1.37 9.04 -7.69
CA HIS A 114 0.56 8.33 -8.69
C HIS A 114 -0.84 8.02 -8.17
N PHE A 115 -0.98 7.68 -6.89
CA PHE A 115 -2.30 7.39 -6.32
C PHE A 115 -3.18 8.64 -6.26
N LYS A 116 -2.63 9.81 -5.99
CA LYS A 116 -3.38 11.07 -6.05
C LYS A 116 -3.88 11.34 -7.46
N LEU A 117 -3.03 11.08 -8.46
CA LEU A 117 -3.42 11.26 -9.86
C LEU A 117 -4.54 10.31 -10.23
N MET A 118 -4.46 9.05 -9.81
CA MET A 118 -5.47 8.04 -10.12
C MET A 118 -6.82 8.30 -9.45
N GLN A 119 -6.84 9.06 -8.34
CA GLN A 119 -8.11 9.48 -7.71
C GLN A 119 -8.97 10.36 -8.62
N ARG A 120 -8.38 10.96 -9.65
CA ARG A 120 -9.13 11.78 -10.62
C ARG A 120 -10.10 10.96 -11.45
N GLN A 121 -9.88 9.66 -11.58
CA GLN A 121 -10.64 8.78 -12.44
C GLN A 121 -11.22 7.55 -11.74
N LEU A 122 -10.72 7.21 -10.56
CA LEU A 122 -11.17 6.06 -9.78
C LEU A 122 -11.48 6.52 -8.36
N LYS A 123 -12.53 5.95 -7.80
CA LYS A 123 -12.99 6.33 -6.46
C LYS A 123 -12.40 5.39 -5.42
N PHE A 124 -11.58 5.92 -4.55
CA PHE A 124 -11.03 5.22 -3.38
C PHE A 124 -10.54 6.23 -2.35
N ASP A 125 -10.37 5.78 -1.12
CA ASP A 125 -9.92 6.63 -0.02
C ASP A 125 -8.40 6.60 0.07
N LEU A 126 -7.78 7.76 0.15
CA LEU A 126 -6.32 7.91 0.22
C LEU A 126 -5.92 8.84 1.35
N ILE A 127 -5.00 8.38 2.19
CA ILE A 127 -4.25 9.21 3.13
C ILE A 127 -2.90 9.46 2.49
N SER A 128 -2.50 10.71 2.32
CA SER A 128 -1.26 11.07 1.63
C SER A 128 -0.30 11.91 2.48
N GLU A 129 -0.68 12.17 3.70
CA GLU A 129 0.18 12.88 4.65
C GLU A 129 -0.29 12.70 6.10
#